data_88f61109eaa3c8e7e5a1f884e0863836
#
_entry.id   88f61109eaa3c8e7e5a1f884e0863836
#
_cell.length_a   1.000
_cell.length_b   1.000
_cell.length_c   1.000
_cell.angle_alpha   90.00
_cell.angle_beta   90.00
_cell.angle_gamma   90.00
#
_symmetry.space_group_name_H-M   'P 1'
#
loop_
_entity.id
_entity.type
_entity.pdbx_description
1 polymer ?
#
loop_
_entity_poly.entity_id
_entity_poly.type
_entity_poly.pdbx_seq_one_letter_code
_entity_poly.pdbx_strand_id
1 'polypeptide(L)'
;MTEMTETTLAPEKVEIQKGWGGQSVKRKEDKRLLQGEGVFVDDVKRHGMGYVHFVRSPYAHAHITAIDVSKAESAPGVYGTLTGEEVAALTDPFFQISSVPGANIKDFSLAVGKVRYVGEPVVAVVAETRELARDASELVEVDYEPLVLLARDALADPDLARDDLRLGYDLRHRAAADLIASTMFT
;
A
#
# COMPACT_ATOMS: atom_id res chain seq x y z
N MET A 1 -39.94 70.52 -4.62
CA MET A 1 -38.81 70.04 -3.79
C MET A 1 -39.39 68.89 -2.99
N THR A 2 -39.13 67.66 -3.43
CA THR A 2 -39.62 66.40 -2.80
C THR A 2 -38.45 65.78 -2.09
N GLU A 3 -38.45 65.77 -0.79
CA GLU A 3 -37.42 65.11 0.03
C GLU A 3 -37.50 63.60 -0.16
N MET A 4 -36.47 63.06 -0.69
CA MET A 4 -36.25 61.61 -0.70
C MET A 4 -35.70 61.20 0.65
N THR A 5 -36.55 60.58 1.47
CA THR A 5 -36.11 59.90 2.68
C THR A 5 -35.33 58.63 2.36
N GLU A 6 -34.04 58.67 2.59
CA GLU A 6 -33.15 57.53 2.50
C GLU A 6 -33.42 56.56 3.65
N THR A 7 -34.13 55.47 3.36
CA THR A 7 -34.35 54.39 4.33
C THR A 7 -33.11 53.54 4.41
N THR A 8 -32.24 53.81 5.36
CA THR A 8 -31.11 52.98 5.68
C THR A 8 -31.60 51.69 6.34
N LEU A 9 -31.74 50.63 5.57
CA LEU A 9 -31.98 49.29 6.12
C LEU A 9 -30.70 48.84 6.83
N ALA A 10 -30.74 48.84 8.16
CA ALA A 10 -29.71 48.18 8.97
C ALA A 10 -29.69 46.70 8.62
N PRO A 11 -28.51 46.09 8.44
CA PRO A 11 -28.41 44.67 8.12
C PRO A 11 -29.04 43.87 9.25
N GLU A 12 -30.05 43.10 8.89
CA GLU A 12 -30.71 42.14 9.79
C GLU A 12 -29.63 41.18 10.31
N LYS A 13 -29.48 41.14 11.63
CA LYS A 13 -28.56 40.20 12.26
C LYS A 13 -29.06 38.78 12.03
N VAL A 14 -28.48 38.10 11.05
CA VAL A 14 -28.73 36.68 10.85
C VAL A 14 -28.20 35.97 12.11
N GLU A 15 -29.08 35.51 12.96
CA GLU A 15 -28.77 34.60 14.05
C GLU A 15 -28.30 33.27 13.41
N ILE A 16 -26.98 33.11 13.30
CA ILE A 16 -26.39 31.83 12.91
C ILE A 16 -26.73 30.87 14.04
N GLN A 17 -27.66 29.93 13.78
CA GLN A 17 -27.94 28.84 14.70
C GLN A 17 -26.59 28.19 15.00
N LYS A 18 -26.24 28.07 16.28
CA LYS A 18 -24.99 27.45 16.76
C LYS A 18 -25.00 25.97 16.41
N GLY A 19 -24.63 25.65 15.17
CA GLY A 19 -24.30 24.31 14.75
C GLY A 19 -22.93 23.91 15.30
N TRP A 20 -22.55 22.67 15.10
CA TRP A 20 -21.25 22.12 15.51
C TRP A 20 -20.07 22.70 14.70
N GLY A 21 -20.34 23.34 13.56
CA GLY A 21 -19.34 24.02 12.73
C GLY A 21 -18.70 25.20 13.49
N GLY A 22 -17.36 25.27 13.50
CA GLY A 22 -16.60 26.32 14.14
C GLY A 22 -16.48 26.22 15.68
N GLN A 23 -17.04 25.17 16.30
CA GLN A 23 -16.84 24.91 17.73
C GLN A 23 -15.65 23.98 17.96
N SER A 24 -14.87 24.25 19.00
CA SER A 24 -13.81 23.35 19.48
C SER A 24 -14.47 22.19 20.25
N VAL A 25 -14.76 21.11 19.53
CA VAL A 25 -15.34 19.89 20.12
C VAL A 25 -14.20 18.98 20.56
N LYS A 26 -14.16 18.64 21.83
CA LYS A 26 -13.20 17.67 22.37
C LYS A 26 -13.56 16.26 21.93
N ARG A 27 -12.57 15.47 21.52
CA ARG A 27 -12.76 14.05 21.24
C ARG A 27 -13.09 13.30 22.51
N LYS A 28 -13.94 12.28 22.43
CA LYS A 28 -14.28 11.45 23.59
C LYS A 28 -13.07 10.76 24.20
N GLU A 29 -12.05 10.53 23.39
CA GLU A 29 -10.81 9.81 23.75
C GLU A 29 -9.72 10.70 24.31
N ASP A 30 -9.80 12.04 24.14
CA ASP A 30 -8.72 12.97 24.54
C ASP A 30 -8.30 12.78 26.00
N LYS A 31 -9.29 12.60 26.91
CA LYS A 31 -8.99 12.42 28.33
C LYS A 31 -8.15 11.17 28.57
N ARG A 32 -8.53 10.05 27.99
CA ARG A 32 -7.84 8.76 28.14
C ARG A 32 -6.43 8.81 27.54
N LEU A 33 -6.29 9.43 26.35
CA LEU A 33 -5.00 9.55 25.67
C LEU A 33 -4.04 10.47 26.45
N LEU A 34 -4.53 11.59 26.99
CA LEU A 34 -3.72 12.50 27.80
C LEU A 34 -3.29 11.90 29.14
N GLN A 35 -4.04 10.95 29.67
CA GLN A 35 -3.71 10.23 30.91
C GLN A 35 -2.79 9.03 30.70
N GLY A 36 -2.38 8.74 29.45
CA GLY A 36 -1.55 7.56 29.14
C GLY A 36 -2.33 6.24 29.16
N GLU A 37 -3.65 6.28 29.19
CA GLU A 37 -4.54 5.11 29.20
C GLU A 37 -4.96 4.69 27.77
N GLY A 38 -4.28 5.23 26.76
CA GLY A 38 -4.49 4.81 25.37
C GLY A 38 -4.04 3.38 25.18
N VAL A 39 -4.83 2.59 24.46
CA VAL A 39 -4.47 1.23 24.04
C VAL A 39 -4.52 1.18 22.54
N PHE A 40 -3.36 0.97 21.93
CA PHE A 40 -3.17 0.79 20.50
C PHE A 40 -2.93 -0.69 20.17
N VAL A 41 -2.91 -1.03 18.88
CA VAL A 41 -2.73 -2.43 18.44
C VAL A 41 -1.44 -3.04 19.02
N ASP A 42 -0.37 -2.25 19.09
CA ASP A 42 0.93 -2.68 19.63
C ASP A 42 0.95 -2.92 21.13
N ASP A 43 0.01 -2.35 21.87
CA ASP A 43 -0.12 -2.53 23.33
C ASP A 43 -0.88 -3.81 23.67
N VAL A 44 -1.58 -4.41 22.70
CA VAL A 44 -2.34 -5.63 22.91
C VAL A 44 -1.39 -6.82 23.02
N LYS A 45 -1.34 -7.41 24.20
CA LYS A 45 -0.56 -8.64 24.48
C LYS A 45 -1.52 -9.80 24.75
N ARG A 46 -1.28 -10.93 24.10
CA ARG A 46 -2.04 -12.17 24.32
C ARG A 46 -1.09 -13.33 24.50
N HIS A 47 -1.52 -14.30 25.32
CA HIS A 47 -0.75 -15.53 25.50
C HIS A 47 -0.66 -16.29 24.16
N GLY A 48 0.55 -16.74 23.81
CA GLY A 48 0.81 -17.45 22.55
C GLY A 48 0.77 -16.58 21.30
N MET A 49 0.84 -15.25 21.44
CA MET A 49 0.89 -14.34 20.29
C MET A 49 2.26 -14.45 19.59
N GLY A 50 2.22 -14.68 18.28
CA GLY A 50 3.38 -14.55 17.41
C GLY A 50 3.53 -13.14 16.85
N TYR A 51 4.74 -12.80 16.46
CA TYR A 51 5.09 -11.53 15.81
C TYR A 51 5.52 -11.79 14.39
N VAL A 52 5.04 -10.94 13.48
CA VAL A 52 5.33 -11.04 12.04
C VAL A 52 6.32 -9.96 11.65
N HIS A 53 7.34 -10.33 10.89
CA HIS A 53 8.20 -9.41 10.14
C HIS A 53 8.14 -9.75 8.64
N PHE A 54 8.13 -8.72 7.79
CA PHE A 54 8.05 -8.90 6.35
C PHE A 54 9.39 -8.64 5.68
N VAL A 55 9.86 -9.60 4.89
CA VAL A 55 10.91 -9.38 3.90
C VAL A 55 10.31 -8.58 2.75
N ARG A 56 10.93 -7.46 2.42
CA ARG A 56 10.41 -6.52 1.43
C ARG A 56 11.33 -6.38 0.25
N SER A 57 10.74 -6.18 -0.93
CA SER A 57 11.49 -5.98 -2.17
C SER A 57 12.32 -4.68 -2.14
N PRO A 58 13.61 -4.74 -2.51
CA PRO A 58 14.42 -3.56 -2.80
C PRO A 58 14.19 -3.02 -4.21
N TYR A 59 13.52 -3.78 -5.08
CA TYR A 59 13.29 -3.44 -6.48
C TYR A 59 11.91 -2.83 -6.71
N ALA A 60 11.86 -1.88 -7.62
CA ALA A 60 10.61 -1.25 -8.04
C ALA A 60 9.78 -2.16 -8.95
N HIS A 61 10.43 -2.97 -9.78
CA HIS A 61 9.77 -3.96 -10.64
C HIS A 61 10.77 -5.07 -10.97
N ALA A 62 10.48 -6.30 -10.57
CA ALA A 62 11.34 -7.45 -10.80
C ALA A 62 10.54 -8.76 -10.76
N HIS A 63 10.99 -9.76 -11.51
CA HIS A 63 10.54 -11.13 -11.27
C HIS A 63 11.21 -11.68 -10.01
N ILE A 64 10.47 -12.47 -9.24
CA ILE A 64 10.98 -13.28 -8.16
C ILE A 64 11.37 -14.63 -8.81
N THR A 65 12.68 -14.93 -8.86
CA THR A 65 13.18 -16.15 -9.51
C THR A 65 13.38 -17.30 -8.54
N ALA A 66 13.74 -17.00 -7.29
CA ALA A 66 13.83 -17.98 -6.23
C ALA A 66 13.62 -17.32 -4.85
N ILE A 67 13.10 -18.11 -3.91
CA ILE A 67 12.98 -17.77 -2.49
C ILE A 67 13.50 -18.93 -1.68
N ASP A 68 14.52 -18.70 -0.83
CA ASP A 68 15.02 -19.67 0.14
C ASP A 68 14.73 -19.20 1.56
N VAL A 69 13.84 -19.89 2.23
CA VAL A 69 13.43 -19.64 3.63
C VAL A 69 14.04 -20.62 4.61
N SER A 70 14.81 -21.60 4.16
CA SER A 70 15.28 -22.76 4.95
C SER A 70 16.08 -22.36 6.20
N LYS A 71 16.92 -21.34 6.08
CA LYS A 71 17.73 -20.80 7.18
C LYS A 71 16.84 -20.08 8.21
N ALA A 72 15.85 -19.33 7.73
CA ALA A 72 14.90 -18.61 8.58
C ALA A 72 14.01 -19.58 9.38
N GLU A 73 13.51 -20.62 8.73
CA GLU A 73 12.67 -21.64 9.40
C GLU A 73 13.44 -22.44 10.45
N SER A 74 14.73 -22.63 10.25
CA SER A 74 15.60 -23.35 11.19
C SER A 74 16.04 -22.47 12.38
N ALA A 75 15.77 -21.16 12.34
CA ALA A 75 16.20 -20.23 13.37
C ALA A 75 15.41 -20.42 14.67
N PRO A 76 16.04 -20.27 15.85
CA PRO A 76 15.38 -20.46 17.13
C PRO A 76 14.20 -19.49 17.33
N GLY A 77 13.08 -20.01 17.81
CA GLY A 77 11.89 -19.20 18.12
C GLY A 77 11.06 -18.78 16.92
N VAL A 78 11.40 -19.23 15.72
CA VAL A 78 10.58 -19.07 14.53
C VAL A 78 9.46 -20.11 14.51
N TYR A 79 8.24 -19.64 14.26
CA TYR A 79 7.07 -20.50 14.14
C TYR A 79 6.85 -21.00 12.71
N GLY A 80 7.31 -20.22 11.73
CA GLY A 80 7.24 -20.54 10.32
C GLY A 80 7.34 -19.31 9.43
N THR A 81 7.33 -19.57 8.13
CA THR A 81 7.34 -18.56 7.07
C THR A 81 6.12 -18.71 6.18
N LEU A 82 5.78 -17.67 5.44
CA LEU A 82 4.76 -17.71 4.38
C LEU A 82 5.29 -16.94 3.18
N THR A 83 5.25 -17.59 2.03
CA THR A 83 5.58 -17.02 0.72
C THR A 83 4.32 -16.55 -0.01
N GLY A 84 4.50 -15.74 -1.07
CA GLY A 84 3.38 -15.28 -1.88
C GLY A 84 2.60 -16.42 -2.53
N GLU A 85 3.28 -17.48 -2.97
CA GLU A 85 2.64 -18.65 -3.60
C GLU A 85 1.77 -19.44 -2.61
N GLU A 86 2.25 -19.62 -1.37
CA GLU A 86 1.48 -20.27 -0.30
C GLU A 86 0.25 -19.45 0.07
N VAL A 87 0.40 -18.12 0.16
CA VAL A 87 -0.74 -17.21 0.41
C VAL A 87 -1.75 -17.30 -0.72
N ALA A 88 -1.31 -17.30 -1.98
CA ALA A 88 -2.20 -17.42 -3.12
C ALA A 88 -2.93 -18.77 -3.21
N ALA A 89 -2.34 -19.84 -2.65
CA ALA A 89 -3.00 -21.13 -2.53
C ALA A 89 -4.07 -21.18 -1.42
N LEU A 90 -3.93 -20.32 -0.39
CA LEU A 90 -4.80 -20.30 0.78
C LEU A 90 -5.90 -19.23 0.72
N THR A 91 -5.73 -18.19 -0.10
CA THR A 91 -6.61 -17.02 -0.12
C THR A 91 -6.97 -16.62 -1.55
N ASP A 92 -8.11 -15.95 -1.69
CA ASP A 92 -8.44 -15.24 -2.92
C ASP A 92 -7.68 -13.90 -3.00
N PRO A 93 -7.41 -13.37 -4.21
CA PRO A 93 -6.83 -12.05 -4.36
C PRO A 93 -7.77 -10.97 -3.81
N PHE A 94 -7.20 -9.86 -3.36
CA PHE A 94 -8.00 -8.72 -2.94
C PHE A 94 -8.88 -8.22 -4.08
N PHE A 95 -10.15 -7.97 -3.75
CA PHE A 95 -11.07 -7.37 -4.70
C PHE A 95 -10.65 -5.92 -4.96
N GLN A 96 -10.28 -5.63 -6.21
CA GLN A 96 -9.94 -4.28 -6.65
C GLN A 96 -10.92 -3.81 -7.72
N ILE A 97 -11.44 -2.59 -7.52
CA ILE A 97 -12.23 -1.91 -8.55
C ILE A 97 -11.24 -1.13 -9.42
N SER A 98 -10.98 -1.61 -10.63
CA SER A 98 -10.21 -0.87 -11.62
C SER A 98 -11.15 -0.07 -12.53
N SER A 99 -10.82 1.21 -12.73
CA SER A 99 -11.47 2.04 -13.75
C SER A 99 -10.93 1.81 -15.16
N VAL A 100 -9.87 1.00 -15.28
CA VAL A 100 -9.26 0.67 -16.58
C VAL A 100 -9.93 -0.57 -17.15
N PRO A 101 -10.60 -0.48 -18.31
CA PRO A 101 -11.20 -1.64 -18.96
C PRO A 101 -10.16 -2.72 -19.28
N GLY A 102 -10.44 -3.96 -18.86
CA GLY A 102 -9.57 -5.11 -19.10
C GLY A 102 -8.41 -5.29 -18.13
N ALA A 103 -8.24 -4.41 -17.15
CA ALA A 103 -7.27 -4.61 -16.08
C ALA A 103 -7.74 -5.75 -15.16
N ASN A 104 -6.97 -6.83 -15.12
CA ASN A 104 -7.17 -7.94 -14.21
C ASN A 104 -6.08 -7.92 -13.14
N ILE A 105 -6.30 -7.11 -12.12
CA ILE A 105 -5.36 -6.96 -11.02
C ILE A 105 -5.62 -8.08 -10.03
N LYS A 106 -4.65 -8.98 -9.89
CA LYS A 106 -4.62 -9.99 -8.83
C LYS A 106 -3.58 -9.55 -7.81
N ASP A 107 -4.06 -8.95 -6.73
CA ASP A 107 -3.23 -8.47 -5.64
C ASP A 107 -3.45 -9.34 -4.40
N PHE A 108 -2.35 -9.82 -3.83
CA PHE A 108 -2.33 -10.65 -2.63
C PHE A 108 -1.59 -9.90 -1.51
N SER A 109 -1.67 -10.40 -0.29
CA SER A 109 -0.95 -9.81 0.84
C SER A 109 0.57 -9.94 0.74
N LEU A 110 1.07 -10.87 -0.06
CA LEU A 110 2.48 -11.05 -0.42
C LEU A 110 2.62 -11.12 -1.94
N ALA A 111 3.76 -10.66 -2.46
CA ALA A 111 4.05 -10.68 -3.88
C ALA A 111 4.11 -12.11 -4.45
N VAL A 112 3.44 -12.34 -5.57
CA VAL A 112 3.39 -13.62 -6.28
C VAL A 112 4.09 -13.47 -7.62
N GLY A 113 5.18 -14.21 -7.82
CA GLY A 113 5.94 -14.29 -9.07
C GLY A 113 6.71 -13.02 -9.46
N LYS A 114 6.23 -11.84 -9.11
CA LYS A 114 6.90 -10.56 -9.36
C LYS A 114 6.57 -9.50 -8.33
N VAL A 115 7.48 -8.56 -8.13
CA VAL A 115 7.30 -7.35 -7.32
C VAL A 115 7.02 -6.16 -8.23
N ARG A 116 6.19 -5.22 -7.74
CA ARG A 116 5.67 -4.09 -8.51
C ARG A 116 6.07 -2.74 -7.96
N TYR A 117 6.54 -2.69 -6.71
CA TYR A 117 7.02 -1.45 -6.06
C TYR A 117 8.06 -1.76 -4.99
N VAL A 118 8.91 -0.77 -4.70
CA VAL A 118 9.88 -0.87 -3.60
C VAL A 118 9.15 -1.00 -2.27
N GLY A 119 9.54 -1.98 -1.48
CA GLY A 119 8.91 -2.25 -0.19
C GLY A 119 7.71 -3.20 -0.26
N GLU A 120 7.37 -3.75 -1.42
CA GLU A 120 6.34 -4.79 -1.53
C GLU A 120 6.71 -6.01 -0.67
N PRO A 121 5.80 -6.50 0.19
CA PRO A 121 6.07 -7.67 1.01
C PRO A 121 6.18 -8.92 0.15
N VAL A 122 7.25 -9.71 0.36
CA VAL A 122 7.54 -10.94 -0.40
C VAL A 122 7.41 -12.18 0.46
N VAL A 123 7.97 -12.15 1.66
CA VAL A 123 7.89 -13.25 2.63
C VAL A 123 7.47 -12.69 3.98
N ALA A 124 6.58 -13.40 4.67
CA ALA A 124 6.24 -13.14 6.06
C ALA A 124 6.96 -14.16 6.95
N VAL A 125 7.69 -13.71 7.96
CA VAL A 125 8.34 -14.53 8.97
C VAL A 125 7.64 -14.36 10.30
N VAL A 126 7.22 -15.43 10.93
CA VAL A 126 6.49 -15.43 12.20
C VAL A 126 7.37 -16.04 13.28
N ALA A 127 7.57 -15.32 14.39
CA ALA A 127 8.39 -15.78 15.51
C ALA A 127 7.77 -15.41 16.86
N GLU A 128 8.38 -15.93 17.94
CA GLU A 128 7.96 -15.72 19.32
C GLU A 128 8.08 -14.27 19.77
N THR A 129 9.10 -13.54 19.27
CA THR A 129 9.32 -12.12 19.55
C THR A 129 9.53 -11.32 18.27
N ARG A 130 9.41 -9.99 18.35
CA ARG A 130 9.66 -9.08 17.23
C ARG A 130 11.10 -9.14 16.74
N GLU A 131 12.02 -9.20 17.69
CA GLU A 131 13.45 -9.27 17.43
C GLU A 131 13.80 -10.56 16.69
N LEU A 132 13.30 -11.71 17.14
CA LEU A 132 13.51 -12.99 16.48
C LEU A 132 12.88 -13.04 15.08
N ALA A 133 11.69 -12.46 14.89
CA ALA A 133 11.06 -12.38 13.58
C ALA A 133 11.90 -11.52 12.61
N ARG A 134 12.45 -10.40 13.09
CA ARG A 134 13.33 -9.53 12.31
C ARG A 134 14.64 -10.22 11.97
N ASP A 135 15.34 -10.77 12.98
CA ASP A 135 16.64 -11.44 12.77
C ASP A 135 16.49 -12.62 11.80
N ALA A 136 15.42 -13.42 11.95
CA ALA A 136 15.13 -14.50 11.03
C ALA A 136 14.78 -14.00 9.61
N SER A 137 14.14 -12.86 9.47
CA SER A 137 13.83 -12.28 8.16
C SER A 137 15.09 -11.89 7.38
N GLU A 138 16.20 -11.57 8.06
CA GLU A 138 17.49 -11.29 7.44
C GLU A 138 18.20 -12.55 6.89
N LEU A 139 17.73 -13.73 7.29
CA LEU A 139 18.24 -15.03 6.79
C LEU A 139 17.51 -15.52 5.53
N VAL A 140 16.42 -14.85 5.15
CA VAL A 140 15.68 -15.18 3.92
C VAL A 140 16.44 -14.66 2.72
N GLU A 141 16.70 -15.54 1.77
CA GLU A 141 17.35 -15.19 0.51
C GLU A 141 16.30 -15.13 -0.61
N VAL A 142 16.26 -14.02 -1.33
CA VAL A 142 15.33 -13.83 -2.46
C VAL A 142 16.12 -13.36 -3.67
N ASP A 143 16.00 -14.12 -4.74
CA ASP A 143 16.62 -13.80 -6.02
C ASP A 143 15.62 -13.04 -6.90
N TYR A 144 16.09 -11.95 -7.48
CA TYR A 144 15.30 -11.09 -8.34
C TYR A 144 15.93 -10.94 -9.72
N GLU A 145 15.09 -10.95 -10.74
CA GLU A 145 15.44 -10.51 -12.08
C GLU A 145 14.76 -9.14 -12.34
N PRO A 146 15.52 -8.03 -12.28
CA PRO A 146 14.97 -6.71 -12.46
C PRO A 146 14.34 -6.55 -13.84
N LEU A 147 13.09 -6.05 -13.87
CA LEU A 147 12.42 -5.64 -15.08
C LEU A 147 12.73 -4.16 -15.34
N VAL A 148 13.06 -3.85 -16.58
CA VAL A 148 13.32 -2.46 -16.98
C VAL A 148 12.05 -1.65 -16.78
N LEU A 149 12.14 -0.54 -16.04
CA LEU A 149 11.07 0.44 -15.95
C LEU A 149 11.07 1.22 -17.27
N LEU A 150 10.30 0.74 -18.22
CA LEU A 150 10.28 1.17 -19.63
C LEU A 150 9.82 2.61 -19.86
N ALA A 151 9.34 3.31 -18.83
CA ALA A 151 8.78 4.65 -19.04
C ALA A 151 9.74 5.63 -19.72
N ARG A 152 11.04 5.56 -19.40
CA ARG A 152 12.06 6.44 -19.99
C ARG A 152 12.56 5.90 -21.33
N ASP A 153 12.81 4.62 -21.41
CA ASP A 153 13.37 3.97 -22.60
C ASP A 153 12.30 3.78 -23.68
N ALA A 154 11.06 3.51 -23.29
CA ALA A 154 9.91 3.46 -24.19
C ALA A 154 9.55 4.82 -24.80
N LEU A 155 9.84 5.93 -24.14
CA LEU A 155 9.72 7.27 -24.72
C LEU A 155 10.84 7.56 -25.73
N ALA A 156 12.00 6.91 -25.58
CA ALA A 156 13.15 7.05 -26.47
C ALA A 156 13.09 6.08 -27.67
N ASP A 157 12.49 4.91 -27.49
CA ASP A 157 12.34 3.86 -28.52
C ASP A 157 10.89 3.36 -28.61
N PRO A 158 10.10 3.92 -29.54
CA PRO A 158 8.69 3.54 -29.71
C PRO A 158 8.50 2.09 -30.19
N ASP A 159 9.52 1.44 -30.75
CA ASP A 159 9.42 0.07 -31.22
C ASP A 159 9.64 -0.92 -30.05
N LEU A 160 10.60 -0.66 -29.19
CA LEU A 160 10.77 -1.40 -27.93
C LEU A 160 9.51 -1.33 -27.07
N ALA A 161 8.93 -0.14 -26.94
CA ALA A 161 7.68 0.06 -26.23
C ALA A 161 6.50 -0.76 -26.77
N ARG A 162 6.48 -1.02 -28.08
CA ARG A 162 5.42 -1.79 -28.74
C ARG A 162 5.53 -3.29 -28.50
N ASP A 163 6.76 -3.81 -28.46
CA ASP A 163 7.02 -5.25 -28.34
C ASP A 163 6.87 -5.73 -26.87
N ASP A 164 7.29 -4.91 -25.90
CA ASP A 164 7.23 -5.26 -24.49
C ASP A 164 5.88 -4.93 -23.84
N LEU A 165 5.17 -3.95 -24.38
CA LEU A 165 3.85 -3.59 -23.90
C LEU A 165 2.75 -4.26 -24.76
N ARG A 166 2.66 -5.56 -24.73
CA ARG A 166 1.56 -6.36 -25.33
C ARG A 166 0.17 -6.04 -24.75
N LEU A 167 -0.03 -4.83 -24.33
CA LEU A 167 -1.22 -4.35 -23.65
C LEU A 167 -2.25 -3.75 -24.60
N GLY A 168 -1.98 -3.76 -25.90
CA GLY A 168 -2.88 -3.18 -26.89
C GLY A 168 -2.99 -1.66 -26.82
N TYR A 169 -2.05 -1.00 -26.16
CA TYR A 169 -2.04 0.46 -26.01
C TYR A 169 -1.10 1.10 -27.02
N ASP A 170 -1.61 2.02 -27.80
CA ASP A 170 -0.78 2.86 -28.67
C ASP A 170 -0.12 3.97 -27.84
N LEU A 171 1.15 3.74 -27.47
CA LEU A 171 1.94 4.64 -26.62
C LEU A 171 2.08 6.06 -27.20
N ARG A 172 1.93 6.23 -28.53
CA ARG A 172 2.01 7.54 -29.18
C ARG A 172 0.89 8.49 -28.77
N HIS A 173 -0.18 7.95 -28.19
CA HIS A 173 -1.38 8.70 -27.82
C HIS A 173 -1.65 8.75 -26.31
N ARG A 174 -0.70 8.26 -25.46
CA ARG A 174 -0.91 8.19 -24.03
C ARG A 174 0.17 8.93 -23.24
N ALA A 175 -0.24 9.53 -22.12
CA ALA A 175 0.67 10.16 -21.17
C ALA A 175 1.57 9.11 -20.48
N ALA A 176 2.80 9.51 -20.08
CA ALA A 176 3.75 8.64 -19.39
C ALA A 176 3.17 8.01 -18.11
N ALA A 177 2.22 8.67 -17.45
CA ALA A 177 1.52 8.14 -16.28
C ALA A 177 0.66 6.92 -16.60
N ASP A 178 -0.01 6.89 -17.76
CA ASP A 178 -0.81 5.76 -18.20
C ASP A 178 0.07 4.56 -18.55
N LEU A 179 1.27 4.82 -19.08
CA LEU A 179 2.26 3.80 -19.36
C LEU A 179 2.77 3.13 -18.09
N ILE A 180 3.13 3.92 -17.08
CA ILE A 180 3.57 3.40 -15.77
C ILE A 180 2.46 2.58 -15.13
N ALA A 181 1.23 3.07 -15.12
CA ALA A 181 0.10 2.35 -14.58
C ALA A 181 -0.11 0.99 -15.29
N SER A 182 -0.03 0.96 -16.61
CA SER A 182 -0.24 -0.28 -17.38
C SER A 182 0.87 -1.32 -17.16
N THR A 183 2.13 -0.90 -16.98
CA THR A 183 3.24 -1.82 -16.68
C THR A 183 3.23 -2.34 -15.24
N MET A 184 2.65 -1.59 -14.31
CA MET A 184 2.51 -2.04 -12.92
C MET A 184 1.40 -3.08 -12.73
N PHE A 185 0.41 -3.13 -13.64
CA PHE A 185 -0.78 -3.96 -13.51
C PHE A 185 -0.77 -5.21 -14.41
N THR A 186 0.28 -5.46 -15.15
CA THR A 186 0.49 -6.69 -15.93
C THR A 186 1.42 -7.64 -15.26
#